data_471da9159a7d2d6f149b94986e36b55c
#
_entry.id   471da9159a7d2d6f149b94986e36b55c
#
_cell.length_a   1.000
_cell.length_b   1.000
_cell.length_c   1.000
_cell.angle_alpha   90.00
_cell.angle_beta   90.00
_cell.angle_gamma   90.00
#
_symmetry.space_group_name_H-M   'P 1'
#
loop_
_entity.id
_entity.type
_entity.pdbx_description
1 polymer ?
#
loop_
_entity_poly.entity_id
_entity_poly.type
_entity_poly.pdbx_seq_one_letter_code
_entity_poly.pdbx_strand_id
1 'polypeptide(L)'
;MPPAAPVDPLAGRVGHLTPEQEQTLAQFKAELQTEGHFVPERHDDPTLLRFLRARKFDLVKSKEMIIACEEWRKKFGVDDIVKNFHFKEKEQVNKFYPQYYHKMDKDGRPVYIERLGSVNVTELAKVTTEERQLQNLVLEYERFLHERLPACSAAAGAPVETSCTILDLKGVGIGSFFSVKDYVMKASAIGQNYYPETMGKFYIINTPFMFSTVWNVIKPWLDPVTVAKISIPSSSATEKELLAQIPKENLPADLGGSCNCPGGCSLSDQGPWNDPKYKDMAKNKVKAPTATTTAPEATPEATPAA
;
A
#
# COMPACT_ATOMS: atom_id res chain seq x y z
N MET A 1 19.09 0.03 -32.06
CA MET A 1 19.19 -0.46 -30.68
C MET A 1 18.23 -1.63 -30.53
N PRO A 2 18.61 -2.75 -29.94
CA PRO A 2 17.65 -3.81 -29.66
C PRO A 2 16.57 -3.26 -28.71
N PRO A 3 15.32 -3.73 -28.78
CA PRO A 3 14.28 -3.32 -27.86
C PRO A 3 14.71 -3.67 -26.42
N ALA A 4 14.54 -2.74 -25.50
CA ALA A 4 14.82 -2.98 -24.10
C ALA A 4 14.03 -4.22 -23.65
N ALA A 5 14.68 -5.13 -22.91
CA ALA A 5 14.00 -6.29 -22.35
C ALA A 5 12.79 -5.84 -21.51
N PRO A 6 11.67 -6.57 -21.53
CA PRO A 6 10.51 -6.22 -20.72
C PRO A 6 10.93 -6.15 -19.25
N VAL A 7 10.62 -5.02 -18.63
CA VAL A 7 10.92 -4.80 -17.20
C VAL A 7 10.08 -5.77 -16.38
N ASP A 8 10.72 -6.61 -15.57
CA ASP A 8 10.03 -7.50 -14.64
C ASP A 8 9.18 -6.66 -13.66
N PRO A 9 7.85 -6.82 -13.65
CA PRO A 9 6.97 -6.07 -12.75
C PRO A 9 7.20 -6.39 -11.26
N LEU A 10 7.88 -7.49 -10.96
CA LEU A 10 8.25 -7.94 -9.62
C LEU A 10 9.70 -7.64 -9.24
N ALA A 11 10.46 -6.96 -10.11
CA ALA A 11 11.86 -6.62 -9.86
C ALA A 11 12.05 -5.99 -8.47
N GLY A 12 13.09 -6.44 -7.76
CA GLY A 12 13.42 -5.98 -6.41
C GLY A 12 12.49 -6.53 -5.30
N ARG A 13 11.69 -7.57 -5.59
CA ARG A 13 10.88 -8.31 -4.61
C ARG A 13 11.46 -9.69 -4.35
N VAL A 14 11.00 -10.33 -3.29
CA VAL A 14 11.41 -11.70 -2.94
C VAL A 14 11.26 -12.64 -4.15
N GLY A 15 12.32 -13.37 -4.50
CA GLY A 15 12.37 -14.24 -5.66
C GLY A 15 12.65 -13.54 -7.00
N HIS A 16 12.79 -12.20 -7.02
CA HIS A 16 13.05 -11.38 -8.20
C HIS A 16 14.16 -10.35 -7.94
N LEU A 17 15.18 -10.77 -7.20
CA LEU A 17 16.35 -9.94 -6.86
C LEU A 17 17.50 -10.25 -7.82
N THR A 18 18.31 -9.24 -8.12
CA THR A 18 19.64 -9.47 -8.67
C THR A 18 20.59 -9.92 -7.58
N PRO A 19 21.73 -10.56 -7.91
CA PRO A 19 22.74 -10.94 -6.90
C PRO A 19 23.20 -9.76 -6.02
N GLU A 20 23.33 -8.56 -6.61
CA GLU A 20 23.70 -7.35 -5.88
C GLU A 20 22.59 -6.92 -4.90
N GLN A 21 21.34 -7.10 -5.28
CA GLN A 21 20.18 -6.79 -4.43
C GLN A 21 20.05 -7.80 -3.28
N GLU A 22 20.32 -9.08 -3.52
CA GLU A 22 20.37 -10.11 -2.48
C GLU A 22 21.47 -9.81 -1.46
N GLN A 23 22.66 -9.45 -1.93
CA GLN A 23 23.77 -9.04 -1.06
C GLN A 23 23.41 -7.80 -0.24
N THR A 24 22.79 -6.79 -0.87
CA THR A 24 22.37 -5.57 -0.17
C THR A 24 21.32 -5.86 0.89
N LEU A 25 20.35 -6.75 0.62
CA LEU A 25 19.35 -7.16 1.61
C LEU A 25 20.00 -7.87 2.81
N ALA A 26 20.94 -8.80 2.55
CA ALA A 26 21.64 -9.51 3.61
C ALA A 26 22.47 -8.55 4.48
N GLN A 27 23.20 -7.62 3.85
CA GLN A 27 23.98 -6.59 4.55
C GLN A 27 23.06 -5.66 5.37
N PHE A 28 21.95 -5.18 4.78
CA PHE A 28 20.99 -4.31 5.45
C PHE A 28 20.45 -4.95 6.73
N LYS A 29 20.06 -6.23 6.65
CA LYS A 29 19.56 -6.99 7.79
C LYS A 29 20.64 -7.17 8.88
N ALA A 30 21.87 -7.52 8.49
CA ALA A 30 22.99 -7.70 9.39
C ALA A 30 23.35 -6.39 10.12
N GLU A 31 23.41 -5.26 9.41
CA GLU A 31 23.69 -3.96 10.02
C GLU A 31 22.60 -3.54 11.02
N LEU A 32 21.32 -3.68 10.66
CA LEU A 32 20.21 -3.39 11.58
C LEU A 32 20.27 -4.26 12.84
N GLN A 33 20.66 -5.54 12.72
CA GLN A 33 20.84 -6.44 13.86
C GLN A 33 22.01 -6.00 14.75
N THR A 34 23.15 -5.71 14.15
CA THR A 34 24.38 -5.32 14.88
C THR A 34 24.21 -3.99 15.59
N GLU A 35 23.49 -3.04 14.98
CA GLU A 35 23.25 -1.71 15.53
C GLU A 35 22.03 -1.67 16.50
N GLY A 36 21.33 -2.80 16.71
CA GLY A 36 20.19 -2.89 17.63
C GLY A 36 18.90 -2.24 17.13
N HIS A 37 18.78 -2.04 15.82
CA HIS A 37 17.59 -1.47 15.16
C HIS A 37 16.67 -2.52 14.52
N PHE A 38 17.07 -3.78 14.50
CA PHE A 38 16.26 -4.86 13.91
C PHE A 38 15.11 -5.26 14.82
N VAL A 39 13.88 -5.28 14.28
CA VAL A 39 12.66 -5.70 14.98
C VAL A 39 12.14 -6.99 14.32
N PRO A 40 12.38 -8.17 14.91
CA PRO A 40 12.07 -9.47 14.27
C PRO A 40 10.61 -9.63 13.87
N GLU A 41 9.69 -9.04 14.62
CA GLU A 41 8.25 -9.16 14.41
C GLU A 41 7.76 -8.39 13.17
N ARG A 42 8.57 -7.47 12.62
CA ARG A 42 8.17 -6.55 11.53
C ARG A 42 9.17 -6.50 10.37
N HIS A 43 10.44 -6.79 10.61
CA HIS A 43 11.50 -6.62 9.61
C HIS A 43 11.75 -7.93 8.85
N ASP A 44 10.67 -8.49 8.27
CA ASP A 44 10.78 -9.57 7.30
C ASP A 44 11.37 -9.09 5.97
N ASP A 45 11.81 -10.00 5.12
CA ASP A 45 12.47 -9.65 3.86
C ASP A 45 11.56 -8.79 2.94
N PRO A 46 10.25 -9.05 2.77
CA PRO A 46 9.37 -8.17 2.03
C PRO A 46 9.34 -6.74 2.58
N THR A 47 9.33 -6.57 3.89
CA THR A 47 9.35 -5.25 4.54
C THR A 47 10.68 -4.55 4.28
N LEU A 48 11.82 -5.20 4.54
CA LEU A 48 13.14 -4.62 4.29
C LEU A 48 13.31 -4.21 2.82
N LEU A 49 12.85 -5.05 1.89
CA LEU A 49 12.89 -4.75 0.46
C LEU A 49 12.04 -3.55 0.07
N ARG A 50 10.92 -3.26 0.76
CA ARG A 50 10.15 -2.03 0.50
C ARG A 50 10.97 -0.77 0.82
N PHE A 51 11.72 -0.77 1.92
CA PHE A 51 12.60 0.36 2.28
C PHE A 51 13.80 0.46 1.33
N LEU A 52 14.39 -0.67 0.93
CA LEU A 52 15.48 -0.70 -0.05
C LEU A 52 15.00 -0.17 -1.41
N ARG A 53 13.86 -0.61 -1.94
CA ARG A 53 13.30 -0.10 -3.20
C ARG A 53 13.00 1.39 -3.12
N ALA A 54 12.42 1.86 -2.01
CA ALA A 54 12.11 3.28 -1.80
C ALA A 54 13.36 4.19 -1.84
N ARG A 55 14.52 3.61 -1.63
CA ARG A 55 15.82 4.31 -1.67
C ARG A 55 16.75 3.76 -2.75
N LYS A 56 16.20 3.07 -3.77
CA LYS A 56 16.95 2.51 -4.93
C LYS A 56 18.14 1.65 -4.49
N PHE A 57 17.96 0.86 -3.43
CA PHE A 57 18.98 0.01 -2.81
C PHE A 57 20.20 0.77 -2.26
N ASP A 58 20.09 2.09 -2.01
CA ASP A 58 21.07 2.84 -1.22
C ASP A 58 20.94 2.42 0.25
N LEU A 59 21.94 1.68 0.74
CA LEU A 59 21.93 1.06 2.07
C LEU A 59 21.84 2.09 3.20
N VAL A 60 22.60 3.18 3.09
CA VAL A 60 22.65 4.24 4.12
C VAL A 60 21.27 4.91 4.23
N LYS A 61 20.71 5.36 3.10
CA LYS A 61 19.40 6.02 3.09
C LYS A 61 18.26 5.10 3.48
N SER A 62 18.35 3.81 3.13
CA SER A 62 17.35 2.82 3.53
C SER A 62 17.37 2.60 5.04
N LYS A 63 18.57 2.56 5.64
CA LYS A 63 18.76 2.44 7.09
C LYS A 63 18.21 3.67 7.82
N GLU A 64 18.57 4.87 7.39
CA GLU A 64 18.02 6.11 7.93
C GLU A 64 16.48 6.11 7.89
N MET A 65 15.90 5.67 6.77
CA MET A 65 14.44 5.66 6.60
C MET A 65 13.74 4.67 7.53
N ILE A 66 14.25 3.45 7.69
CA ILE A 66 13.61 2.43 8.53
C ILE A 66 13.77 2.78 10.03
N ILE A 67 14.91 3.33 10.43
CA ILE A 67 15.13 3.80 11.80
C ILE A 67 14.17 4.95 12.13
N ALA A 68 14.05 5.94 11.25
CA ALA A 68 13.10 7.03 11.42
C ALA A 68 11.64 6.53 11.46
N CYS A 69 11.31 5.47 10.70
CA CYS A 69 10.01 4.82 10.76
C CYS A 69 9.75 4.21 12.14
N GLU A 70 10.71 3.46 12.71
CA GLU A 70 10.56 2.84 14.03
C GLU A 70 10.46 3.89 15.16
N GLU A 71 11.20 4.98 15.07
CA GLU A 71 11.10 6.11 16.01
C GLU A 71 9.72 6.78 15.93
N TRP A 72 9.24 7.02 14.71
CA TRP A 72 7.90 7.56 14.49
C TRP A 72 6.83 6.60 15.02
N ARG A 73 6.94 5.29 14.77
CA ARG A 73 6.00 4.28 15.30
C ARG A 73 5.86 4.37 16.80
N LYS A 74 6.98 4.48 17.53
CA LYS A 74 6.98 4.67 18.98
C LYS A 74 6.30 5.96 19.39
N LYS A 75 6.66 7.08 18.73
CA LYS A 75 6.12 8.40 19.05
C LYS A 75 4.63 8.52 18.74
N PHE A 76 4.17 7.95 17.65
CA PHE A 76 2.77 7.97 17.23
C PHE A 76 1.91 6.96 17.99
N GLY A 77 2.53 5.96 18.61
CA GLY A 77 1.84 4.90 19.34
C GLY A 77 1.20 3.85 18.45
N VAL A 78 1.84 3.48 17.32
CA VAL A 78 1.26 2.58 16.32
C VAL A 78 0.87 1.24 16.90
N ASP A 79 1.71 0.64 17.74
CA ASP A 79 1.46 -0.68 18.32
C ASP A 79 0.25 -0.67 19.30
N ASP A 80 0.04 0.46 20.00
CA ASP A 80 -1.16 0.67 20.82
C ASP A 80 -2.41 0.87 19.95
N ILE A 81 -2.29 1.64 18.87
CA ILE A 81 -3.38 1.82 17.89
C ILE A 81 -3.82 0.47 17.33
N VAL A 82 -2.90 -0.37 16.90
CA VAL A 82 -3.21 -1.71 16.36
C VAL A 82 -3.93 -2.58 17.39
N LYS A 83 -3.53 -2.48 18.66
CA LYS A 83 -4.06 -3.31 19.74
C LYS A 83 -5.38 -2.82 20.32
N ASN A 84 -5.52 -1.51 20.48
CA ASN A 84 -6.56 -0.93 21.36
C ASN A 84 -7.46 0.09 20.66
N PHE A 85 -7.06 0.66 19.50
CA PHE A 85 -7.85 1.69 18.86
C PHE A 85 -9.05 1.11 18.11
N HIS A 86 -10.22 1.69 18.37
CA HIS A 86 -11.46 1.37 17.67
C HIS A 86 -12.07 2.64 17.08
N PHE A 87 -12.21 2.66 15.76
CA PHE A 87 -12.86 3.77 15.05
C PHE A 87 -14.37 3.57 15.05
N LYS A 88 -15.00 3.83 16.20
CA LYS A 88 -16.44 3.59 16.46
C LYS A 88 -17.35 4.41 15.55
N GLU A 89 -16.88 5.58 15.15
CA GLU A 89 -17.59 6.53 14.30
C GLU A 89 -17.51 6.24 12.80
N LYS A 90 -16.96 5.09 12.38
CA LYS A 90 -16.72 4.73 10.98
C LYS A 90 -17.97 4.91 10.09
N GLU A 91 -19.13 4.44 10.53
CA GLU A 91 -20.37 4.56 9.76
C GLU A 91 -20.83 6.02 9.58
N GLN A 92 -20.66 6.84 10.61
CA GLN A 92 -21.01 8.26 10.55
C GLN A 92 -20.02 9.02 9.69
N VAL A 93 -18.71 8.78 9.85
CA VAL A 93 -17.65 9.35 9.01
C VAL A 93 -17.86 8.97 7.55
N ASN A 94 -18.21 7.73 7.26
CA ASN A 94 -18.44 7.26 5.88
C ASN A 94 -19.56 8.02 5.14
N LYS A 95 -20.49 8.66 5.84
CA LYS A 95 -21.52 9.53 5.21
C LYS A 95 -20.94 10.82 4.66
N PHE A 96 -19.83 11.31 5.25
CA PHE A 96 -19.21 12.59 4.93
C PHE A 96 -17.83 12.47 4.31
N TYR A 97 -17.19 11.30 4.42
CA TYR A 97 -15.87 11.00 3.86
C TYR A 97 -15.70 9.48 3.68
N PRO A 98 -16.28 8.90 2.62
CA PRO A 98 -16.14 7.48 2.33
C PRO A 98 -14.71 7.08 1.99
N GLN A 99 -14.12 6.20 2.80
CA GLN A 99 -12.80 5.61 2.61
C GLN A 99 -12.89 4.12 2.94
N TYR A 100 -12.63 3.24 1.97
CA TYR A 100 -12.82 1.80 2.17
C TYR A 100 -12.03 0.95 1.20
N TYR A 101 -11.72 -0.27 1.61
CA TYR A 101 -11.25 -1.33 0.73
C TYR A 101 -12.41 -2.13 0.18
N HIS A 102 -12.29 -2.57 -1.07
CA HIS A 102 -13.34 -3.33 -1.73
C HIS A 102 -12.77 -4.27 -2.79
N LYS A 103 -12.80 -5.58 -2.49
CA LYS A 103 -12.38 -6.65 -3.40
C LYS A 103 -10.97 -6.43 -4.00
N MET A 104 -10.69 -7.02 -5.16
CA MET A 104 -9.38 -6.99 -5.81
C MET A 104 -9.46 -6.50 -7.25
N ASP A 105 -8.35 -5.96 -7.74
CA ASP A 105 -8.11 -5.73 -9.16
C ASP A 105 -7.67 -7.03 -9.87
N LYS A 106 -7.40 -6.95 -11.21
CA LYS A 106 -7.02 -8.11 -12.02
C LYS A 106 -5.63 -8.67 -11.71
N ASP A 107 -4.78 -7.87 -11.07
CA ASP A 107 -3.46 -8.29 -10.62
C ASP A 107 -3.47 -8.75 -9.14
N GLY A 108 -4.66 -8.91 -8.55
CA GLY A 108 -4.83 -9.37 -7.17
C GLY A 108 -4.67 -8.31 -6.11
N ARG A 109 -4.49 -7.02 -6.47
CA ARG A 109 -4.33 -5.94 -5.49
C ARG A 109 -5.65 -5.61 -4.82
N PRO A 110 -5.69 -5.38 -3.49
CA PRO A 110 -6.87 -4.83 -2.85
C PRO A 110 -7.17 -3.44 -3.43
N VAL A 111 -8.45 -3.22 -3.79
CA VAL A 111 -8.91 -1.94 -4.32
C VAL A 111 -9.28 -1.03 -3.16
N TYR A 112 -8.64 0.13 -3.06
CA TYR A 112 -8.95 1.18 -2.08
C TYR A 112 -9.69 2.31 -2.79
N ILE A 113 -10.83 2.71 -2.25
CA ILE A 113 -11.66 3.77 -2.82
C ILE A 113 -11.82 4.88 -1.80
N GLU A 114 -11.47 6.09 -2.23
CA GLU A 114 -11.58 7.31 -1.43
C GLU A 114 -12.38 8.36 -2.20
N ARG A 115 -13.48 8.84 -1.58
CA ARG A 115 -14.39 9.84 -2.19
C ARG A 115 -14.15 11.20 -1.56
N LEU A 116 -13.11 11.87 -2.00
CA LEU A 116 -12.73 13.18 -1.49
C LEU A 116 -13.76 14.26 -1.82
N GLY A 117 -14.49 14.10 -2.94
CA GLY A 117 -15.56 15.01 -3.32
C GLY A 117 -16.79 15.01 -2.42
N SER A 118 -16.95 13.96 -1.62
CA SER A 118 -18.04 13.85 -0.64
C SER A 118 -17.72 14.48 0.70
N VAL A 119 -16.49 14.99 0.89
CA VAL A 119 -16.02 15.51 2.18
C VAL A 119 -16.82 16.73 2.59
N ASN A 120 -17.48 16.63 3.73
CA ASN A 120 -18.08 17.75 4.44
C ASN A 120 -17.33 17.97 5.75
N VAL A 121 -16.35 18.87 5.72
CA VAL A 121 -15.44 19.13 6.86
C VAL A 121 -16.21 19.56 8.11
N THR A 122 -17.26 20.37 7.94
CA THR A 122 -18.09 20.87 9.04
C THR A 122 -18.86 19.74 9.74
N GLU A 123 -19.48 18.86 8.97
CA GLU A 123 -20.21 17.70 9.54
C GLU A 123 -19.23 16.65 10.09
N LEU A 124 -18.08 16.46 9.41
CA LEU A 124 -17.04 15.53 9.84
C LEU A 124 -16.48 15.91 11.21
N ALA A 125 -16.24 17.23 11.43
CA ALA A 125 -15.74 17.75 12.72
C ALA A 125 -16.73 17.56 13.89
N LYS A 126 -18.02 17.31 13.62
CA LYS A 126 -19.02 16.99 14.66
C LYS A 126 -18.96 15.53 15.11
N VAL A 127 -18.40 14.64 14.31
CA VAL A 127 -18.41 13.18 14.55
C VAL A 127 -17.05 12.60 14.88
N THR A 128 -15.96 13.25 14.45
CA THR A 128 -14.58 12.78 14.70
C THR A 128 -13.60 13.94 14.75
N THR A 129 -12.36 13.65 15.16
CA THR A 129 -11.24 14.59 15.15
C THR A 129 -10.21 14.22 14.08
N GLU A 130 -9.39 15.17 13.64
CA GLU A 130 -8.28 14.91 12.71
C GLU A 130 -7.33 13.85 13.28
N GLU A 131 -7.02 13.90 14.56
CA GLU A 131 -6.16 12.90 15.22
C GLU A 131 -6.72 11.50 15.07
N ARG A 132 -8.02 11.29 15.35
CA ARG A 132 -8.67 9.97 15.21
C ARG A 132 -8.73 9.51 13.76
N GLN A 133 -8.87 10.43 12.81
CA GLN A 133 -8.78 10.10 11.38
C GLN A 133 -7.37 9.64 10.99
N LEU A 134 -6.31 10.30 11.51
CA LEU A 134 -4.92 9.87 11.28
C LEU A 134 -4.62 8.54 11.99
N GLN A 135 -5.15 8.31 13.19
CA GLN A 135 -5.04 7.01 13.87
C GLN A 135 -5.73 5.91 13.06
N ASN A 136 -6.92 6.19 12.51
CA ASN A 136 -7.61 5.23 11.63
C ASN A 136 -6.83 4.98 10.33
N LEU A 137 -6.25 6.01 9.73
CA LEU A 137 -5.39 5.86 8.54
C LEU A 137 -4.22 4.91 8.83
N VAL A 138 -3.56 5.09 9.95
CA VAL A 138 -2.44 4.22 10.38
C VAL A 138 -2.92 2.80 10.64
N LEU A 139 -4.04 2.62 11.34
CA LEU A 139 -4.65 1.29 11.55
C LEU A 139 -4.98 0.61 10.21
N GLU A 140 -5.52 1.35 9.22
CA GLU A 140 -5.83 0.80 7.90
C GLU A 140 -4.56 0.43 7.11
N TYR A 141 -3.43 1.16 7.25
CA TYR A 141 -2.14 0.75 6.71
C TYR A 141 -1.61 -0.53 7.37
N GLU A 142 -1.70 -0.67 8.69
CA GLU A 142 -1.30 -1.89 9.40
C GLU A 142 -2.15 -3.08 8.97
N ARG A 143 -3.47 -2.94 8.89
CA ARG A 143 -4.38 -3.96 8.36
C ARG A 143 -4.09 -4.29 6.90
N PHE A 144 -3.76 -3.28 6.10
CA PHE A 144 -3.39 -3.49 4.71
C PHE A 144 -2.16 -4.40 4.61
N LEU A 145 -1.10 -4.12 5.37
CA LEU A 145 0.13 -4.89 5.33
C LEU A 145 -0.02 -6.31 5.92
N HIS A 146 -0.73 -6.43 7.04
CA HIS A 146 -0.74 -7.67 7.84
C HIS A 146 -1.97 -8.55 7.63
N GLU A 147 -3.05 -8.01 7.04
CA GLU A 147 -4.29 -8.77 6.80
C GLU A 147 -4.63 -8.82 5.30
N ARG A 148 -4.72 -7.65 4.61
CA ARG A 148 -5.23 -7.59 3.25
C ARG A 148 -4.25 -8.11 2.22
N LEU A 149 -3.00 -7.66 2.23
CA LEU A 149 -1.99 -8.14 1.28
C LEU A 149 -1.72 -9.65 1.40
N PRO A 150 -1.57 -10.24 2.61
CA PRO A 150 -1.41 -11.68 2.73
C PRO A 150 -2.63 -12.48 2.22
N ALA A 151 -3.85 -12.02 2.51
CA ALA A 151 -5.06 -12.67 2.02
C ALA A 151 -5.24 -12.54 0.50
N CYS A 152 -4.93 -11.36 -0.07
CA CYS A 152 -4.92 -11.14 -1.51
C CYS A 152 -3.85 -11.99 -2.21
N SER A 153 -2.65 -12.11 -1.61
CA SER A 153 -1.59 -12.98 -2.13
C SER A 153 -2.01 -14.46 -2.12
N ALA A 154 -2.71 -14.90 -1.07
CA ALA A 154 -3.25 -16.25 -0.98
C ALA A 154 -4.34 -16.50 -2.04
N ALA A 155 -5.21 -15.52 -2.29
CA ALA A 155 -6.28 -15.61 -3.29
C ALA A 155 -5.73 -15.56 -4.72
N ALA A 156 -4.73 -14.73 -4.99
CA ALA A 156 -4.09 -14.60 -6.30
C ALA A 156 -3.11 -15.75 -6.63
N GLY A 157 -2.66 -16.52 -5.62
CA GLY A 157 -1.62 -17.54 -5.79
C GLY A 157 -0.22 -16.98 -6.07
N ALA A 158 -0.03 -15.66 -5.93
CA ALA A 158 1.23 -14.95 -6.19
C ALA A 158 1.40 -13.81 -5.17
N PRO A 159 2.65 -13.33 -4.91
CA PRO A 159 2.90 -12.22 -4.01
C PRO A 159 2.20 -10.93 -4.48
N VAL A 160 1.41 -10.32 -3.60
CA VAL A 160 0.76 -9.02 -3.79
C VAL A 160 1.27 -8.08 -2.69
N GLU A 161 1.94 -6.99 -3.09
CA GLU A 161 2.59 -6.06 -2.16
C GLU A 161 2.04 -4.62 -2.25
N THR A 162 1.09 -4.36 -3.16
CA THR A 162 0.61 -3.00 -3.45
C THR A 162 -0.91 -2.95 -3.57
N SER A 163 -1.46 -1.74 -3.46
CA SER A 163 -2.90 -1.45 -3.67
C SER A 163 -3.19 -0.95 -5.08
N CYS A 164 -4.47 -1.06 -5.47
CA CYS A 164 -5.08 -0.31 -6.56
C CYS A 164 -6.00 0.75 -5.93
N THR A 165 -5.68 2.03 -6.08
CA THR A 165 -6.38 3.12 -5.42
C THR A 165 -7.22 3.91 -6.42
N ILE A 166 -8.45 4.25 -6.06
CA ILE A 166 -9.33 5.17 -6.78
C ILE A 166 -9.60 6.38 -5.87
N LEU A 167 -9.13 7.55 -6.27
CA LEU A 167 -9.44 8.82 -5.65
C LEU A 167 -10.51 9.53 -6.49
N ASP A 168 -11.72 9.57 -5.96
CA ASP A 168 -12.88 10.19 -6.62
C ASP A 168 -13.05 11.66 -6.18
N LEU A 169 -12.86 12.58 -7.11
CA LEU A 169 -12.96 14.02 -6.89
C LEU A 169 -14.33 14.59 -7.30
N LYS A 170 -15.34 13.73 -7.52
CA LYS A 170 -16.68 14.19 -7.92
C LYS A 170 -17.26 15.17 -6.90
N GLY A 171 -17.46 16.42 -7.32
CA GLY A 171 -18.02 17.46 -6.45
C GLY A 171 -16.98 18.27 -5.66
N VAL A 172 -15.69 17.98 -5.77
CA VAL A 172 -14.63 18.79 -5.14
C VAL A 172 -14.63 20.20 -5.76
N GLY A 173 -14.94 21.20 -4.93
CA GLY A 173 -14.71 22.60 -5.27
C GLY A 173 -13.30 23.06 -4.86
N ILE A 174 -12.82 24.16 -5.44
CA ILE A 174 -11.51 24.73 -5.09
C ILE A 174 -11.44 25.08 -3.60
N GLY A 175 -12.50 25.61 -3.01
CA GLY A 175 -12.58 25.91 -1.59
C GLY A 175 -12.46 24.66 -0.72
N SER A 176 -13.11 23.57 -1.09
CA SER A 176 -13.04 22.29 -0.38
C SER A 176 -11.63 21.70 -0.38
N PHE A 177 -10.89 21.85 -1.49
CA PHE A 177 -9.49 21.41 -1.57
C PHE A 177 -8.62 22.11 -0.51
N PHE A 178 -8.74 23.42 -0.39
CA PHE A 178 -7.96 24.17 0.61
C PHE A 178 -8.33 23.78 2.05
N SER A 179 -9.58 23.41 2.30
CA SER A 179 -10.05 23.01 3.63
C SER A 179 -9.47 21.65 4.09
N VAL A 180 -9.13 20.75 3.15
CA VAL A 180 -8.59 19.41 3.47
C VAL A 180 -7.08 19.29 3.22
N LYS A 181 -6.45 20.33 2.65
CA LYS A 181 -5.05 20.30 2.23
C LYS A 181 -4.10 19.82 3.32
N ASP A 182 -4.23 20.36 4.51
CA ASP A 182 -3.30 20.04 5.62
C ASP A 182 -3.44 18.59 6.06
N TYR A 183 -4.66 18.06 6.11
CA TYR A 183 -4.91 16.65 6.36
C TYR A 183 -4.29 15.77 5.25
N VAL A 184 -4.52 16.10 3.99
CA VAL A 184 -3.97 15.36 2.84
C VAL A 184 -2.44 15.37 2.86
N MET A 185 -1.81 16.49 3.22
CA MET A 185 -0.36 16.56 3.36
C MET A 185 0.17 15.66 4.48
N LYS A 186 -0.48 15.64 5.65
CA LYS A 186 -0.13 14.77 6.78
C LYS A 186 -0.31 13.28 6.41
N ALA A 187 -1.44 12.93 5.80
CA ALA A 187 -1.73 11.58 5.34
C ALA A 187 -0.70 11.10 4.29
N SER A 188 -0.37 11.95 3.32
CA SER A 188 0.65 11.66 2.30
C SER A 188 2.04 11.47 2.91
N ALA A 189 2.41 12.32 3.88
CA ALA A 189 3.69 12.19 4.58
C ALA A 189 3.80 10.87 5.35
N ILE A 190 2.72 10.43 6.00
CA ILE A 190 2.66 9.12 6.67
C ILE A 190 2.90 8.00 5.66
N GLY A 191 2.17 7.99 4.54
CA GLY A 191 2.31 6.97 3.51
C GLY A 191 3.70 6.92 2.89
N GLN A 192 4.27 8.08 2.53
CA GLN A 192 5.57 8.16 1.85
C GLN A 192 6.74 7.79 2.76
N ASN A 193 6.72 8.22 4.02
CA ASN A 193 7.86 8.07 4.92
C ASN A 193 7.85 6.75 5.70
N TYR A 194 6.66 6.22 6.03
CA TYR A 194 6.53 5.11 6.98
C TYR A 194 5.89 3.85 6.38
N TYR A 195 5.19 3.99 5.24
CA TYR A 195 4.60 2.88 4.50
C TYR A 195 5.02 2.89 3.02
N PRO A 196 6.34 2.91 2.73
CA PRO A 196 6.83 3.04 1.36
C PRO A 196 6.44 1.85 0.49
N GLU A 197 6.43 2.09 -0.83
CA GLU A 197 6.24 1.06 -1.87
C GLU A 197 4.92 0.27 -1.76
N THR A 198 3.87 0.89 -1.21
CA THR A 198 2.54 0.29 -1.06
C THR A 198 1.58 0.62 -2.20
N MET A 199 1.92 1.60 -3.04
CA MET A 199 1.11 2.00 -4.20
C MET A 199 1.49 1.21 -5.45
N GLY A 200 0.50 0.54 -6.08
CA GLY A 200 0.66 -0.16 -7.36
C GLY A 200 0.02 0.58 -8.52
N LYS A 201 -1.26 0.90 -8.40
CA LYS A 201 -2.04 1.69 -9.37
C LYS A 201 -2.79 2.78 -8.62
N PHE A 202 -2.91 3.95 -9.23
CA PHE A 202 -3.63 5.06 -8.63
C PHE A 202 -4.43 5.81 -9.71
N TYR A 203 -5.74 5.87 -9.55
CA TYR A 203 -6.65 6.54 -10.45
C TYR A 203 -7.22 7.77 -9.76
N ILE A 204 -7.03 8.97 -10.37
CA ILE A 204 -7.71 10.19 -9.93
C ILE A 204 -8.82 10.45 -10.93
N ILE A 205 -10.06 10.27 -10.51
CA ILE A 205 -11.23 10.33 -11.39
C ILE A 205 -12.14 11.51 -11.05
N ASN A 206 -13.04 11.86 -11.98
CA ASN A 206 -14.00 12.95 -11.83
C ASN A 206 -13.33 14.27 -11.47
N THR A 207 -12.16 14.53 -12.04
CA THR A 207 -11.37 15.72 -11.75
C THR A 207 -12.11 16.99 -12.23
N PRO A 208 -12.20 18.05 -11.39
CA PRO A 208 -12.76 19.34 -11.81
C PRO A 208 -11.88 20.00 -12.88
N PHE A 209 -12.47 20.89 -13.68
CA PHE A 209 -11.80 21.56 -14.79
C PHE A 209 -10.44 22.20 -14.41
N MET A 210 -10.35 22.76 -13.20
CA MET A 210 -9.12 23.41 -12.70
C MET A 210 -8.10 22.42 -12.07
N PHE A 211 -8.37 21.12 -12.11
CA PHE A 211 -7.50 20.12 -11.45
C PHE A 211 -6.07 20.10 -12.04
N SER A 212 -5.91 20.41 -13.32
CA SER A 212 -4.59 20.50 -13.95
C SER A 212 -3.67 21.52 -13.24
N THR A 213 -4.21 22.63 -12.75
CA THR A 213 -3.46 23.61 -11.96
C THR A 213 -3.03 23.03 -10.61
N VAL A 214 -3.93 22.35 -9.91
CA VAL A 214 -3.65 21.67 -8.64
C VAL A 214 -2.61 20.56 -8.85
N TRP A 215 -2.77 19.76 -9.90
CA TRP A 215 -1.84 18.70 -10.25
C TRP A 215 -0.43 19.21 -10.52
N ASN A 216 -0.28 20.31 -11.24
CA ASN A 216 1.02 20.94 -11.51
C ASN A 216 1.73 21.43 -10.24
N VAL A 217 0.99 21.76 -9.19
CA VAL A 217 1.55 22.12 -7.86
C VAL A 217 1.94 20.89 -7.07
N ILE A 218 1.15 19.81 -7.12
CA ILE A 218 1.38 18.60 -6.33
C ILE A 218 2.44 17.69 -6.96
N LYS A 219 2.41 17.54 -8.28
CA LYS A 219 3.29 16.62 -9.02
C LYS A 219 4.78 16.75 -8.67
N PRO A 220 5.38 17.94 -8.51
CA PRO A 220 6.78 18.08 -8.11
C PRO A 220 7.11 17.58 -6.70
N TRP A 221 6.11 17.36 -5.85
CA TRP A 221 6.31 16.84 -4.49
C TRP A 221 6.40 15.31 -4.46
N LEU A 222 6.02 14.65 -5.56
CA LEU A 222 5.99 13.21 -5.69
C LEU A 222 7.25 12.69 -6.41
N ASP A 223 7.73 11.52 -5.99
CA ASP A 223 8.77 10.80 -6.71
C ASP A 223 8.29 10.45 -8.13
N PRO A 224 9.16 10.55 -9.17
CA PRO A 224 8.80 10.22 -10.55
C PRO A 224 8.22 8.81 -10.73
N VAL A 225 8.68 7.81 -9.97
CA VAL A 225 8.13 6.45 -9.99
C VAL A 225 6.69 6.43 -9.46
N THR A 226 6.39 7.24 -8.45
CA THR A 226 5.03 7.43 -7.94
C THR A 226 4.14 8.09 -8.97
N VAL A 227 4.61 9.15 -9.62
CA VAL A 227 3.87 9.84 -10.70
C VAL A 227 3.53 8.90 -11.85
N ALA A 228 4.45 8.00 -12.23
CA ALA A 228 4.23 7.02 -13.30
C ALA A 228 3.13 5.99 -12.98
N LYS A 229 2.78 5.80 -11.71
CA LYS A 229 1.71 4.90 -11.27
C LYS A 229 0.32 5.58 -11.26
N ILE A 230 0.25 6.91 -11.48
CA ILE A 230 -0.96 7.71 -11.40
C ILE A 230 -1.56 7.90 -12.78
N SER A 231 -2.82 7.50 -12.96
CA SER A 231 -3.66 7.80 -14.13
C SER A 231 -4.72 8.84 -13.78
N ILE A 232 -4.91 9.80 -14.67
CA ILE A 232 -5.94 10.86 -14.54
C ILE A 232 -6.79 10.82 -15.80
N PRO A 233 -7.73 9.86 -15.92
CA PRO A 233 -8.55 9.71 -17.10
C PRO A 233 -9.55 10.87 -17.25
N SER A 234 -9.89 11.20 -18.51
CA SER A 234 -11.05 12.06 -18.76
C SER A 234 -12.33 11.37 -18.29
N SER A 235 -13.39 12.15 -18.05
CA SER A 235 -14.68 11.59 -17.60
C SER A 235 -15.22 10.51 -18.54
N SER A 236 -15.03 10.67 -19.87
CA SER A 236 -15.45 9.70 -20.89
C SER A 236 -14.57 8.44 -20.94
N ALA A 237 -13.33 8.49 -20.44
CA ALA A 237 -12.40 7.37 -20.43
C ALA A 237 -12.38 6.61 -19.10
N THR A 238 -12.90 7.22 -18.02
CA THR A 238 -12.82 6.70 -16.65
C THR A 238 -13.33 5.26 -16.52
N GLU A 239 -14.56 4.99 -16.97
CA GLU A 239 -15.14 3.64 -16.88
C GLU A 239 -14.29 2.60 -17.62
N LYS A 240 -13.87 2.93 -18.84
CA LYS A 240 -13.04 2.04 -19.67
C LYS A 240 -11.70 1.73 -18.98
N GLU A 241 -11.03 2.73 -18.42
CA GLU A 241 -9.74 2.52 -17.75
C GLU A 241 -9.88 1.74 -16.45
N LEU A 242 -10.92 2.03 -15.64
CA LEU A 242 -11.19 1.27 -14.43
C LEU A 242 -11.51 -0.19 -14.75
N LEU A 243 -12.36 -0.46 -15.74
CA LEU A 243 -12.71 -1.81 -16.17
C LEU A 243 -11.56 -2.55 -16.87
N ALA A 244 -10.59 -1.84 -17.43
CA ALA A 244 -9.36 -2.46 -17.93
C ALA A 244 -8.54 -3.08 -16.80
N GLN A 245 -8.52 -2.49 -15.61
CA GLN A 245 -7.76 -2.93 -14.45
C GLN A 245 -8.57 -3.73 -13.44
N ILE A 246 -9.85 -3.41 -13.23
CA ILE A 246 -10.69 -3.99 -12.18
C ILE A 246 -11.78 -4.83 -12.82
N PRO A 247 -12.00 -6.10 -12.38
CA PRO A 247 -13.15 -6.90 -12.83
C PRO A 247 -14.46 -6.16 -12.57
N LYS A 248 -15.39 -6.23 -13.53
CA LYS A 248 -16.67 -5.50 -13.46
C LYS A 248 -17.46 -5.82 -12.17
N GLU A 249 -17.45 -7.09 -11.76
CA GLU A 249 -18.09 -7.60 -10.54
C GLU A 249 -17.36 -7.18 -9.23
N ASN A 250 -16.17 -6.63 -9.34
CA ASN A 250 -15.40 -6.10 -8.21
C ASN A 250 -15.47 -4.57 -8.09
N LEU A 251 -15.87 -3.90 -9.16
CA LEU A 251 -16.01 -2.44 -9.18
C LEU A 251 -17.46 -2.08 -8.76
N PRO A 252 -17.64 -1.12 -7.81
CA PRO A 252 -18.96 -0.61 -7.47
C PRO A 252 -19.75 -0.11 -8.68
N ALA A 253 -21.08 -0.32 -8.67
CA ALA A 253 -21.95 0.05 -9.80
C ALA A 253 -21.92 1.55 -10.14
N ASP A 254 -21.79 2.40 -9.16
CA ASP A 254 -21.70 3.85 -9.32
C ASP A 254 -20.35 4.36 -9.86
N LEU A 255 -19.36 3.45 -9.99
CA LEU A 255 -18.09 3.68 -10.68
C LEU A 255 -18.01 2.99 -12.05
N GLY A 256 -19.13 2.49 -12.59
CA GLY A 256 -19.20 1.78 -13.87
C GLY A 256 -19.07 0.27 -13.77
N GLY A 257 -18.96 -0.29 -12.57
CA GLY A 257 -18.96 -1.73 -12.33
C GLY A 257 -20.35 -2.34 -12.26
N SER A 258 -20.45 -3.54 -11.67
CA SER A 258 -21.73 -4.24 -11.40
C SER A 258 -21.89 -4.64 -9.93
N CYS A 259 -20.92 -4.30 -9.07
CA CYS A 259 -21.01 -4.67 -7.66
C CYS A 259 -22.01 -3.79 -6.92
N ASN A 260 -22.95 -4.45 -6.23
CA ASN A 260 -23.97 -3.79 -5.40
C ASN A 260 -24.15 -4.58 -4.10
N CYS A 261 -23.27 -4.33 -3.13
CA CYS A 261 -23.30 -5.01 -1.84
C CYS A 261 -24.52 -4.60 -1.00
N PRO A 262 -25.14 -5.52 -0.25
CA PRO A 262 -26.15 -5.18 0.76
C PRO A 262 -25.58 -4.12 1.74
N GLY A 263 -26.32 -3.04 1.96
CA GLY A 263 -25.87 -1.92 2.79
C GLY A 263 -24.82 -1.00 2.15
N GLY A 264 -24.45 -1.25 0.89
CA GLY A 264 -23.50 -0.44 0.11
C GLY A 264 -22.05 -0.97 0.16
N CYS A 265 -21.34 -0.79 -0.96
CA CYS A 265 -19.95 -1.26 -1.09
C CYS A 265 -19.01 -0.60 -0.09
N SER A 266 -19.27 0.67 0.30
CA SER A 266 -18.43 1.43 1.21
C SER A 266 -18.41 0.93 2.67
N LEU A 267 -19.41 0.14 3.07
CA LEU A 267 -19.52 -0.45 4.42
C LEU A 267 -19.34 -1.97 4.41
N SER A 268 -19.28 -2.59 3.24
CA SER A 268 -19.27 -4.04 3.10
C SER A 268 -17.96 -4.71 3.51
N ASP A 269 -16.82 -4.00 3.43
CA ASP A 269 -15.45 -4.50 3.63
C ASP A 269 -15.18 -5.85 2.91
N GLN A 270 -15.83 -6.04 1.74
CA GLN A 270 -15.75 -7.27 0.95
C GLN A 270 -14.35 -7.45 0.36
N GLY A 271 -13.77 -8.64 0.57
CA GLY A 271 -12.49 -9.01 0.01
C GLY A 271 -11.95 -10.32 0.59
N PRO A 272 -10.83 -10.85 0.05
CA PRO A 272 -10.22 -12.10 0.53
C PRO A 272 -9.87 -12.06 2.02
N TRP A 273 -9.57 -10.88 2.57
CA TRP A 273 -9.25 -10.70 4.00
C TRP A 273 -10.43 -11.00 4.95
N ASN A 274 -11.66 -11.12 4.43
CA ASN A 274 -12.83 -11.53 5.18
C ASN A 274 -13.32 -12.93 4.82
N ASP A 275 -12.70 -13.59 3.81
CA ASP A 275 -12.96 -14.99 3.50
C ASP A 275 -12.12 -15.89 4.42
N PRO A 276 -12.74 -16.77 5.24
CA PRO A 276 -12.01 -17.66 6.15
C PRO A 276 -10.91 -18.47 5.47
N LYS A 277 -11.16 -18.96 4.24
CA LYS A 277 -10.21 -19.74 3.45
C LYS A 277 -8.88 -19.00 3.26
N TYR A 278 -8.94 -17.76 2.83
CA TYR A 278 -7.73 -16.98 2.53
C TYR A 278 -7.09 -16.40 3.79
N LYS A 279 -7.90 -16.08 4.79
CA LYS A 279 -7.43 -15.65 6.12
C LYS A 279 -6.56 -16.70 6.79
N ASP A 280 -6.97 -17.95 6.75
CA ASP A 280 -6.21 -19.07 7.36
C ASP A 280 -4.96 -19.41 6.55
N MET A 281 -5.03 -19.36 5.21
CA MET A 281 -3.87 -19.53 4.34
C MET A 281 -2.82 -18.44 4.59
N ALA A 282 -3.24 -17.19 4.78
CA ALA A 282 -2.36 -16.07 5.08
C ALA A 282 -1.63 -16.26 6.42
N LYS A 283 -2.35 -16.66 7.47
CA LYS A 283 -1.78 -16.95 8.80
C LYS A 283 -0.76 -18.09 8.78
N ASN A 284 -1.01 -19.13 7.98
CA ASN A 284 -0.14 -20.28 7.88
C ASN A 284 1.16 -19.97 7.11
N LYS A 285 1.12 -19.10 6.09
CA LYS A 285 2.34 -18.64 5.38
C LYS A 285 3.26 -17.79 6.27
N VAL A 286 2.70 -16.99 7.16
CA VAL A 286 3.48 -16.18 8.12
C VAL A 286 4.19 -17.06 9.16
N LYS A 287 3.65 -18.26 9.45
CA LYS A 287 4.24 -19.22 10.41
C LYS A 287 5.26 -20.18 9.80
N ALA A 288 5.33 -20.30 8.48
CA ALA A 288 6.34 -21.16 7.83
C ALA A 288 7.72 -20.48 7.93
N PRO A 289 8.74 -21.16 8.51
CA PRO A 289 10.08 -20.60 8.52
C PRO A 289 10.55 -20.40 7.08
N THR A 290 11.07 -19.22 6.78
CA THR A 290 11.81 -18.95 5.55
C THR A 290 12.84 -20.07 5.38
N ALA A 291 12.72 -20.86 4.31
CA ALA A 291 13.67 -21.92 4.01
C ALA A 291 15.06 -21.30 3.92
N THR A 292 15.88 -21.57 4.91
CA THR A 292 17.31 -21.25 4.87
C THR A 292 17.87 -22.05 3.71
N THR A 293 18.27 -21.37 2.65
CA THR A 293 19.01 -21.99 1.55
C THR A 293 20.32 -22.49 2.14
N THR A 294 20.38 -23.78 2.44
CA THR A 294 21.63 -24.47 2.79
C THR A 294 22.55 -24.38 1.59
N ALA A 295 23.68 -23.71 1.77
CA ALA A 295 24.76 -23.72 0.80
C ALA A 295 25.15 -25.18 0.47
N PRO A 296 25.48 -25.53 -0.76
CA PRO A 296 25.91 -26.85 -1.11
C PRO A 296 27.23 -27.18 -0.37
N GLU A 297 27.20 -28.28 0.36
CA GLU A 297 28.33 -28.85 1.06
C GLU A 297 29.46 -29.15 0.07
N ALA A 298 30.61 -28.55 0.29
CA ALA A 298 31.79 -28.77 -0.53
C ALA A 298 32.22 -30.24 -0.41
N THR A 299 32.23 -30.97 -1.51
CA THR A 299 32.76 -32.32 -1.62
C THR A 299 34.27 -32.28 -1.33
N PRO A 300 34.81 -33.15 -0.43
CA PRO A 300 36.24 -33.20 -0.20
C PRO A 300 36.97 -33.74 -1.42
N GLU A 301 37.95 -33.00 -1.87
CA GLU A 301 38.86 -33.33 -2.96
C GLU A 301 39.71 -34.56 -2.55
N ALA A 302 39.65 -35.65 -3.34
CA ALA A 302 40.42 -36.83 -3.16
C ALA A 302 41.91 -36.57 -3.47
N THR A 303 42.77 -36.76 -2.46
CA THR A 303 44.22 -36.69 -2.61
C THR A 303 44.70 -37.89 -3.47
N PRO A 304 45.55 -37.70 -4.51
CA PRO A 304 46.14 -38.83 -5.22
C PRO A 304 47.25 -39.46 -4.38
N ALA A 305 47.14 -40.75 -4.21
CA ALA A 305 48.21 -41.59 -3.62
C ALA A 305 49.42 -41.67 -4.58
N ALA A 306 50.62 -41.54 -4.01
CA ALA A 306 51.93 -41.76 -4.62
C ALA A 306 52.22 -43.20 -4.94
#